data_75feef232cef006e99bc8186ee83f56e
#
_entry.id   75feef232cef006e99bc8186ee83f56e
#
_cell.length_a   1.000
_cell.length_b   1.000
_cell.length_c   1.000
_cell.angle_alpha   90.00
_cell.angle_beta   90.00
_cell.angle_gamma   90.00
#
_symmetry.space_group_name_H-M   'P 1'
#
loop_
_entity.id
_entity.type
_entity.pdbx_description
1 polymer ?
#
loop_
_entity_poly.entity_id
_entity_poly.type
_entity_poly.pdbx_seq_one_letter_code
_entity_poly.pdbx_strand_id
1 'polypeptide(L)'
;MSTTLAPAVGAPPASGRDDTIPRLDLAGVWVVIPCYKVRSHIGRVIARTPDWITGIVCVDDACPEHSGEFVTREVADRRVVVVTLAENQGVGGATLAGYGEAIARGARVLVKVDGDDQMDLAHLPALVAPILLGQSDYTKGNRFSSQSHIQGMPSVRVLGNIGLSFAAKLSTGYWNIFDPTNGFTAIHADVAEILLSRPIARRYFFETDLLYHLGTLRAVVRDIPMPARYADEISNLKIGSTILPFAGRHLRNWARRMIGDYFVRDFNIATLEVLVGGASLAFGIAHALAWISVRLPGQAASAGMVMGAALPIIIGVQLLLQAINYDVTHTPTQPIHPYLRTVKQMAATDKLRALSAAPDRRD
;
A
#
# COMPACT_ATOMS: atom_id res chain seq x y z
N MET A 1 -73.04 0.27 25.68
CA MET A 1 -72.15 0.91 24.70
C MET A 1 -71.19 1.78 25.46
N SER A 2 -69.98 1.23 25.76
CA SER A 2 -68.93 1.96 26.45
C SER A 2 -67.70 1.97 25.52
N THR A 3 -67.37 3.15 25.01
CA THR A 3 -66.27 3.41 24.11
C THR A 3 -65.03 3.68 24.94
N THR A 4 -64.10 2.74 24.96
CA THR A 4 -62.81 2.90 25.65
C THR A 4 -61.83 3.61 24.69
N LEU A 5 -61.41 4.80 25.04
CA LEU A 5 -60.33 5.56 24.37
C LEU A 5 -58.97 4.88 24.64
N ALA A 6 -58.23 4.60 23.57
CA ALA A 6 -56.85 4.15 23.63
C ALA A 6 -55.92 5.29 24.08
N PRO A 7 -54.85 5.00 24.84
CA PRO A 7 -53.89 6.03 25.28
C PRO A 7 -53.03 6.51 24.09
N ALA A 8 -52.75 7.82 24.08
CA ALA A 8 -51.90 8.48 23.11
C ALA A 8 -50.48 7.91 23.14
N VAL A 9 -49.97 7.50 21.99
CA VAL A 9 -48.58 7.10 21.80
C VAL A 9 -47.71 8.35 21.99
N GLY A 10 -46.90 8.35 23.05
CA GLY A 10 -45.96 9.40 23.35
C GLY A 10 -44.93 9.54 22.22
N ALA A 11 -44.59 10.77 21.86
CA ALA A 11 -43.52 11.07 20.93
C ALA A 11 -42.21 10.40 21.33
N PRO A 12 -41.39 9.87 20.38
CA PRO A 12 -40.08 9.30 20.71
C PRO A 12 -39.20 10.39 21.33
N PRO A 13 -38.34 10.04 22.32
CA PRO A 13 -37.41 10.99 22.93
C PRO A 13 -36.48 11.52 21.84
N ALA A 14 -36.20 12.81 21.88
CA ALA A 14 -35.22 13.46 21.00
C ALA A 14 -33.94 12.66 21.04
N SER A 15 -33.48 12.21 19.88
CA SER A 15 -32.23 11.47 19.70
C SER A 15 -31.10 12.30 20.32
N GLY A 16 -30.61 11.86 21.49
CA GLY A 16 -29.34 12.35 22.02
C GLY A 16 -28.31 12.16 20.92
N ARG A 17 -27.65 13.24 20.53
CA ARG A 17 -26.48 13.15 19.67
C ARG A 17 -25.53 12.23 20.37
N ASP A 18 -25.16 11.14 19.73
CA ASP A 18 -24.16 10.21 20.20
C ASP A 18 -22.79 10.92 20.18
N ASP A 19 -22.46 11.55 21.30
CA ASP A 19 -21.16 12.27 21.47
C ASP A 19 -19.98 11.32 21.62
N THR A 20 -20.18 10.01 21.40
CA THR A 20 -19.14 8.97 21.51
C THR A 20 -18.27 8.84 20.25
N ILE A 21 -18.65 9.45 19.12
CA ILE A 21 -17.80 9.46 17.92
C ILE A 21 -16.72 10.52 18.11
N PRO A 22 -15.43 10.12 18.26
CA PRO A 22 -14.35 11.08 18.41
C PRO A 22 -14.33 11.99 17.17
N ARG A 23 -14.40 13.31 17.38
CA ARG A 23 -14.21 14.27 16.28
C ARG A 23 -12.79 14.09 15.74
N LEU A 24 -12.67 13.64 14.49
CA LEU A 24 -11.38 13.51 13.85
C LEU A 24 -10.76 14.91 13.69
N ASP A 25 -9.54 15.07 14.21
CA ASP A 25 -8.72 16.23 13.92
C ASP A 25 -8.12 16.07 12.51
N LEU A 26 -8.71 16.78 11.56
CA LEU A 26 -8.31 16.75 10.13
C LEU A 26 -7.15 17.71 9.83
N ALA A 27 -6.66 18.47 10.82
CA ALA A 27 -5.54 19.38 10.61
C ALA A 27 -4.28 18.62 10.17
N GLY A 28 -3.55 19.18 9.22
CA GLY A 28 -2.32 18.59 8.69
C GLY A 28 -2.53 17.46 7.69
N VAL A 29 -3.74 17.29 7.12
CA VAL A 29 -3.96 16.41 5.97
C VAL A 29 -3.62 17.16 4.69
N TRP A 30 -2.69 16.62 3.91
CA TRP A 30 -2.21 17.20 2.66
C TRP A 30 -2.47 16.25 1.50
N VAL A 31 -2.81 16.83 0.33
CA VAL A 31 -2.95 16.11 -0.93
C VAL A 31 -1.69 16.33 -1.77
N VAL A 32 -1.17 15.27 -2.38
CA VAL A 32 -0.05 15.30 -3.32
C VAL A 32 -0.53 14.80 -4.68
N ILE A 33 -0.35 15.65 -5.70
CA ILE A 33 -0.83 15.38 -7.05
C ILE A 33 0.37 15.36 -8.02
N PRO A 34 0.84 14.19 -8.47
CA PRO A 34 1.79 14.08 -9.56
C PRO A 34 1.18 14.60 -10.87
N CYS A 35 1.85 15.56 -11.52
CA CYS A 35 1.35 16.23 -12.71
C CYS A 35 2.24 15.91 -13.92
N TYR A 36 1.73 15.05 -14.83
CA TYR A 36 2.35 14.79 -16.12
C TYR A 36 1.27 14.58 -17.18
N LYS A 37 1.14 15.54 -18.11
CA LYS A 37 0.09 15.57 -19.15
C LYS A 37 -1.34 15.60 -18.58
N VAL A 38 -1.55 16.37 -17.52
CA VAL A 38 -2.85 16.49 -16.82
C VAL A 38 -3.42 17.91 -16.86
N ARG A 39 -2.87 18.78 -17.70
CA ARG A 39 -3.26 20.19 -17.79
C ARG A 39 -4.78 20.40 -17.93
N SER A 40 -5.45 19.54 -18.71
CA SER A 40 -6.90 19.63 -18.96
C SER A 40 -7.76 19.21 -17.75
N HIS A 41 -7.20 18.52 -16.77
CA HIS A 41 -7.93 17.94 -15.64
C HIS A 41 -7.56 18.52 -14.28
N ILE A 42 -6.31 18.95 -14.11
CA ILE A 42 -5.73 19.31 -12.81
C ILE A 42 -6.52 20.43 -12.10
N GLY A 43 -7.02 21.42 -12.82
CA GLY A 43 -7.84 22.51 -12.24
C GLY A 43 -9.13 21.98 -11.60
N ARG A 44 -9.78 20.98 -12.22
CA ARG A 44 -10.99 20.35 -11.66
C ARG A 44 -10.66 19.49 -10.43
N VAL A 45 -9.54 18.77 -10.44
CA VAL A 45 -9.09 17.96 -9.29
C VAL A 45 -8.86 18.87 -8.08
N ILE A 46 -8.17 20.01 -8.27
CA ILE A 46 -7.93 20.98 -7.21
C ILE A 46 -9.26 21.59 -6.70
N ALA A 47 -10.12 22.02 -7.60
CA ALA A 47 -11.41 22.61 -7.24
C ALA A 47 -12.36 21.64 -6.50
N ARG A 48 -12.24 20.35 -6.74
CA ARG A 48 -13.03 19.30 -6.04
C ARG A 48 -12.38 18.85 -4.73
N THR A 49 -11.14 19.27 -4.44
CA THR A 49 -10.45 18.93 -3.19
C THR A 49 -11.13 19.63 -2.01
N PRO A 50 -11.65 18.90 -1.01
CA PRO A 50 -12.43 19.46 0.08
C PRO A 50 -11.69 20.53 0.88
N ASP A 51 -12.43 21.50 1.45
CA ASP A 51 -11.88 22.63 2.20
C ASP A 51 -11.14 22.24 3.48
N TRP A 52 -11.44 21.08 4.05
CA TRP A 52 -10.73 20.59 5.23
C TRP A 52 -9.31 20.09 4.95
N ILE A 53 -8.90 19.97 3.68
CA ILE A 53 -7.52 19.68 3.30
C ILE A 53 -6.66 20.90 3.61
N THR A 54 -5.59 20.70 4.38
CA THR A 54 -4.69 21.76 4.84
C THR A 54 -3.84 22.34 3.72
N GLY A 55 -3.37 21.49 2.79
CA GLY A 55 -2.55 21.94 1.66
C GLY A 55 -2.57 20.93 0.51
N ILE A 56 -2.18 21.40 -0.66
CA ILE A 56 -2.14 20.64 -1.92
C ILE A 56 -0.78 20.86 -2.56
N VAL A 57 -0.02 19.79 -2.76
CA VAL A 57 1.27 19.85 -3.48
C VAL A 57 1.06 19.30 -4.88
N CYS A 58 1.13 20.15 -5.89
CA CYS A 58 1.15 19.77 -7.30
C CYS A 58 2.60 19.60 -7.75
N VAL A 59 3.01 18.38 -8.14
CA VAL A 59 4.37 18.12 -8.57
C VAL A 59 4.43 17.99 -10.08
N ASP A 60 4.97 19.01 -10.75
CA ASP A 60 5.22 18.98 -12.19
C ASP A 60 6.45 18.10 -12.48
N ASP A 61 6.20 16.93 -13.06
CA ASP A 61 7.22 15.94 -13.38
C ASP A 61 7.87 16.20 -14.75
N ALA A 62 8.43 17.38 -14.93
CA ALA A 62 8.94 17.91 -16.20
C ALA A 62 7.91 17.72 -17.34
N CYS A 63 6.70 18.19 -17.10
CA CYS A 63 5.55 17.97 -17.97
C CYS A 63 5.66 18.76 -19.27
N PRO A 64 5.62 18.13 -20.47
CA PRO A 64 5.70 18.85 -21.74
C PRO A 64 4.49 19.75 -22.01
N GLU A 65 3.39 19.59 -21.28
CA GLU A 65 2.20 20.45 -21.36
C GLU A 65 2.22 21.57 -20.33
N HIS A 66 3.33 21.72 -19.56
CA HIS A 66 3.48 22.74 -18.53
C HIS A 66 2.33 22.79 -17.52
N SER A 67 1.95 21.59 -17.00
CA SER A 67 0.83 21.48 -16.05
C SER A 67 1.06 22.28 -14.76
N GLY A 68 2.29 22.34 -14.24
CA GLY A 68 2.64 23.13 -13.06
C GLY A 68 2.54 24.65 -13.30
N GLU A 69 2.99 25.10 -14.47
CA GLU A 69 2.87 26.51 -14.86
C GLU A 69 1.39 26.93 -14.99
N PHE A 70 0.56 26.06 -15.58
CA PHE A 70 -0.88 26.27 -15.64
C PHE A 70 -1.48 26.42 -14.23
N VAL A 71 -1.13 25.52 -13.30
CA VAL A 71 -1.63 25.60 -11.91
C VAL A 71 -1.20 26.92 -11.25
N THR A 72 0.04 27.33 -11.42
CA THR A 72 0.56 28.58 -10.83
C THR A 72 -0.15 29.82 -11.35
N ARG A 73 -0.54 29.84 -12.63
CA ARG A 73 -1.15 31.01 -13.27
C ARG A 73 -2.67 31.07 -13.14
N GLU A 74 -3.33 29.92 -13.25
CA GLU A 74 -4.78 29.86 -13.46
C GLU A 74 -5.55 29.39 -12.22
N VAL A 75 -4.88 28.80 -11.21
CA VAL A 75 -5.55 28.25 -10.03
C VAL A 75 -5.36 29.18 -8.83
N ALA A 76 -6.45 29.85 -8.45
CA ALA A 76 -6.45 30.78 -7.30
C ALA A 76 -6.84 30.07 -6.00
N ASP A 77 -6.10 29.04 -5.59
CA ASP A 77 -6.29 28.33 -4.31
C ASP A 77 -5.04 28.50 -3.43
N ARG A 78 -5.20 29.14 -2.27
CA ARG A 78 -4.10 29.44 -1.33
C ARG A 78 -3.45 28.22 -0.73
N ARG A 79 -4.09 27.05 -0.81
CA ARG A 79 -3.58 25.77 -0.31
C ARG A 79 -2.56 25.14 -1.26
N VAL A 80 -2.51 25.61 -2.51
CA VAL A 80 -1.71 24.99 -3.57
C VAL A 80 -0.26 25.46 -3.51
N VAL A 81 0.63 24.47 -3.56
CA VAL A 81 2.08 24.63 -3.72
C VAL A 81 2.50 23.85 -4.96
N VAL A 82 3.25 24.46 -5.85
CA VAL A 82 3.76 23.81 -7.05
C VAL A 82 5.25 23.50 -6.87
N VAL A 83 5.63 22.25 -7.11
CA VAL A 83 7.02 21.78 -7.16
C VAL A 83 7.32 21.34 -8.58
N THR A 84 8.38 21.87 -9.19
CA THR A 84 8.78 21.52 -10.56
C THR A 84 10.06 20.69 -10.51
N LEU A 85 10.02 19.49 -11.09
CA LEU A 85 11.20 18.63 -11.23
C LEU A 85 11.98 18.99 -12.50
N ALA A 86 13.31 18.89 -12.42
CA ALA A 86 14.18 19.20 -13.57
C ALA A 86 14.07 18.16 -14.69
N GLU A 87 13.71 16.92 -14.35
CA GLU A 87 13.55 15.80 -15.29
C GLU A 87 12.38 14.90 -14.89
N ASN A 88 11.83 14.16 -15.85
CA ASN A 88 10.73 13.23 -15.59
C ASN A 88 11.22 12.01 -14.78
N GLN A 89 10.81 11.96 -13.52
CA GLN A 89 11.13 10.89 -12.59
C GLN A 89 10.05 9.79 -12.53
N GLY A 90 8.89 10.01 -13.17
CA GLY A 90 7.73 9.15 -13.13
C GLY A 90 6.87 9.37 -11.89
N VAL A 91 5.68 8.76 -11.89
CA VAL A 91 4.65 8.95 -10.85
C VAL A 91 5.17 8.76 -9.43
N GLY A 92 6.02 7.75 -9.20
CA GLY A 92 6.61 7.50 -7.89
C GLY A 92 7.63 8.56 -7.48
N GLY A 93 8.48 9.01 -8.41
CA GLY A 93 9.45 10.08 -8.14
C GLY A 93 8.76 11.39 -7.79
N ALA A 94 7.75 11.78 -8.56
CA ALA A 94 6.92 12.95 -8.29
C ALA A 94 6.16 12.83 -6.95
N THR A 95 5.59 11.65 -6.65
CA THR A 95 4.92 11.40 -5.36
C THR A 95 5.87 11.59 -4.19
N LEU A 96 7.08 10.98 -4.25
CA LEU A 96 8.06 11.10 -3.17
C LEU A 96 8.55 12.55 -2.98
N ALA A 97 8.77 13.29 -4.08
CA ALA A 97 9.11 14.71 -4.01
C ALA A 97 8.00 15.53 -3.34
N GLY A 98 6.74 15.27 -3.71
CA GLY A 98 5.58 15.91 -3.09
C GLY A 98 5.40 15.55 -1.61
N TYR A 99 5.69 14.30 -1.22
CA TYR A 99 5.70 13.91 0.18
C TYR A 99 6.75 14.68 0.98
N GLY A 100 7.98 14.81 0.45
CA GLY A 100 9.03 15.60 1.09
C GLY A 100 8.62 17.05 1.31
N GLU A 101 8.03 17.71 0.30
CA GLU A 101 7.56 19.10 0.39
C GLU A 101 6.42 19.26 1.41
N ALA A 102 5.42 18.36 1.39
CA ALA A 102 4.32 18.43 2.33
C ALA A 102 4.78 18.17 3.78
N ILE A 103 5.72 17.24 4.01
CA ILE A 103 6.32 16.98 5.33
C ILE A 103 7.07 18.21 5.82
N ALA A 104 7.86 18.87 4.97
CA ALA A 104 8.58 20.09 5.31
C ALA A 104 7.64 21.24 5.72
N ARG A 105 6.38 21.20 5.25
CA ARG A 105 5.32 22.16 5.61
C ARG A 105 4.44 21.69 6.79
N GLY A 106 4.80 20.62 7.47
CA GLY A 106 4.11 20.15 8.67
C GLY A 106 2.93 19.21 8.41
N ALA A 107 2.90 18.52 7.27
CA ALA A 107 1.89 17.50 7.02
C ALA A 107 1.95 16.37 8.06
N ARG A 108 0.77 15.90 8.49
CA ARG A 108 0.59 14.72 9.36
C ARG A 108 0.18 13.49 8.59
N VAL A 109 -0.68 13.69 7.59
CA VAL A 109 -1.15 12.64 6.68
C VAL A 109 -1.05 13.16 5.26
N LEU A 110 -0.52 12.33 4.39
CA LEU A 110 -0.28 12.60 2.98
C LEU A 110 -1.22 11.73 2.15
N VAL A 111 -1.98 12.31 1.25
CA VAL A 111 -2.87 11.59 0.35
C VAL A 111 -2.39 11.78 -1.07
N LYS A 112 -2.07 10.67 -1.77
CA LYS A 112 -1.77 10.71 -3.20
C LYS A 112 -3.08 10.70 -3.99
N VAL A 113 -3.24 11.66 -4.87
CA VAL A 113 -4.35 11.77 -5.82
C VAL A 113 -3.77 11.93 -7.23
N ASP A 114 -4.24 11.15 -8.20
CA ASP A 114 -3.80 11.30 -9.58
C ASP A 114 -4.48 12.52 -10.23
N GLY A 115 -3.76 13.22 -11.10
CA GLY A 115 -4.22 14.48 -11.69
C GLY A 115 -5.21 14.35 -12.86
N ASP A 116 -5.64 13.11 -13.20
CA ASP A 116 -6.51 12.77 -14.35
C ASP A 116 -8.01 12.85 -14.08
N ASP A 117 -8.41 13.27 -12.88
CA ASP A 117 -9.80 13.40 -12.40
C ASP A 117 -10.60 12.08 -12.34
N GLN A 118 -9.91 10.91 -12.32
CA GLN A 118 -10.57 9.61 -12.23
C GLN A 118 -10.91 9.19 -10.80
N MET A 119 -10.23 9.76 -9.80
CA MET A 119 -10.44 9.44 -8.38
C MET A 119 -11.63 10.18 -7.80
N ASP A 120 -12.48 9.46 -7.05
CA ASP A 120 -13.59 10.09 -6.33
C ASP A 120 -13.12 10.65 -4.99
N LEU A 121 -12.93 11.96 -4.93
CA LEU A 121 -12.47 12.64 -3.72
C LEU A 121 -13.44 12.57 -2.55
N ALA A 122 -14.70 12.13 -2.75
CA ALA A 122 -15.64 11.83 -1.67
C ALA A 122 -15.15 10.70 -0.75
N HIS A 123 -14.21 9.87 -1.21
CA HIS A 123 -13.59 8.80 -0.41
C HIS A 123 -12.39 9.26 0.44
N LEU A 124 -11.93 10.52 0.32
CA LEU A 124 -10.83 11.06 1.13
C LEU A 124 -11.01 10.83 2.65
N PRO A 125 -12.19 11.09 3.25
CA PRO A 125 -12.38 10.83 4.68
C PRO A 125 -12.18 9.36 5.04
N ALA A 126 -12.63 8.42 4.22
CA ALA A 126 -12.46 6.99 4.46
C ALA A 126 -10.99 6.54 4.38
N LEU A 127 -10.19 7.17 3.50
CA LEU A 127 -8.75 6.91 3.40
C LEU A 127 -8.00 7.44 4.62
N VAL A 128 -8.29 8.65 5.10
CA VAL A 128 -7.51 9.28 6.17
C VAL A 128 -7.93 8.84 7.57
N ALA A 129 -9.20 8.50 7.78
CA ALA A 129 -9.73 8.18 9.10
C ALA A 129 -8.96 7.06 9.83
N PRO A 130 -8.64 5.89 9.22
CA PRO A 130 -7.91 4.84 9.93
C PRO A 130 -6.50 5.28 10.36
N ILE A 131 -5.85 6.18 9.63
CA ILE A 131 -4.53 6.72 9.97
C ILE A 131 -4.65 7.69 11.14
N LEU A 132 -5.60 8.62 11.08
CA LEU A 132 -5.83 9.62 12.13
C LEU A 132 -6.29 8.99 13.44
N LEU A 133 -7.00 7.86 13.38
CA LEU A 133 -7.42 7.04 14.54
C LEU A 133 -6.29 6.14 15.08
N GLY A 134 -5.10 6.16 14.49
CA GLY A 134 -4.00 5.30 14.92
C GLY A 134 -4.24 3.80 14.65
N GLN A 135 -5.03 3.46 13.65
CA GLN A 135 -5.37 2.07 13.30
C GLN A 135 -4.58 1.53 12.10
N SER A 136 -3.97 2.40 11.30
CA SER A 136 -3.11 2.03 10.17
C SER A 136 -2.08 3.10 9.88
N ASP A 137 -0.96 2.71 9.29
CA ASP A 137 0.10 3.62 8.85
C ASP A 137 -0.10 4.08 7.40
N TYR A 138 -0.77 3.23 6.63
CA TYR A 138 -1.03 3.43 5.22
C TYR A 138 -2.41 2.85 4.87
N THR A 139 -3.13 3.55 4.04
CA THR A 139 -4.41 3.10 3.48
C THR A 139 -4.38 3.17 1.97
N LYS A 140 -5.14 2.30 1.33
CA LYS A 140 -5.15 2.15 -0.11
C LYS A 140 -6.55 1.84 -0.60
N GLY A 141 -6.96 2.49 -1.68
CA GLY A 141 -8.22 2.20 -2.32
C GLY A 141 -8.26 0.79 -2.91
N ASN A 142 -9.38 0.10 -2.77
CA ASN A 142 -9.63 -1.21 -3.36
C ASN A 142 -10.86 -1.15 -4.27
N ARG A 143 -10.62 -1.20 -5.59
CA ARG A 143 -11.65 -1.13 -6.64
C ARG A 143 -12.39 -2.47 -6.84
N PHE A 144 -11.90 -3.55 -6.27
CA PHE A 144 -12.43 -4.91 -6.42
C PHE A 144 -13.29 -5.35 -5.23
N SER A 145 -13.61 -4.45 -4.32
CA SER A 145 -14.39 -4.75 -3.11
C SER A 145 -15.86 -5.07 -3.36
N SER A 146 -16.39 -4.79 -4.57
CA SER A 146 -17.78 -5.03 -4.95
C SER A 146 -17.86 -5.97 -6.16
N GLN A 147 -18.77 -6.96 -6.08
CA GLN A 147 -19.05 -7.88 -7.20
C GLN A 147 -19.59 -7.17 -8.45
N SER A 148 -20.28 -6.03 -8.28
CA SER A 148 -20.81 -5.24 -9.39
C SER A 148 -19.70 -4.69 -10.31
N HIS A 149 -18.48 -4.52 -9.81
CA HIS A 149 -17.35 -3.98 -10.57
C HIS A 149 -16.63 -5.06 -11.40
N ILE A 150 -16.83 -6.33 -11.07
CA ILE A 150 -16.28 -7.47 -11.84
C ILE A 150 -17.20 -7.83 -13.01
N GLN A 151 -18.51 -7.53 -12.88
CA GLN A 151 -19.49 -7.74 -13.95
C GLN A 151 -19.25 -6.74 -15.09
N GLY A 152 -18.67 -7.21 -16.19
CA GLY A 152 -18.31 -6.38 -17.35
C GLY A 152 -16.82 -6.33 -17.66
N MET A 153 -15.96 -6.89 -16.78
CA MET A 153 -14.54 -6.94 -17.03
C MET A 153 -14.19 -8.20 -17.85
N PRO A 154 -13.37 -8.12 -18.93
CA PRO A 154 -12.91 -9.29 -19.68
C PRO A 154 -12.20 -10.29 -18.75
N SER A 155 -12.50 -11.59 -18.90
CA SER A 155 -11.97 -12.67 -18.04
C SER A 155 -10.43 -12.69 -17.98
N VAL A 156 -9.76 -12.37 -19.09
CA VAL A 156 -8.29 -12.26 -19.15
C VAL A 156 -7.76 -11.16 -18.22
N ARG A 157 -8.48 -10.04 -18.10
CA ARG A 157 -8.12 -8.94 -17.21
C ARG A 157 -8.33 -9.30 -15.73
N VAL A 158 -9.42 -10.01 -15.44
CA VAL A 158 -9.69 -10.53 -14.09
C VAL A 158 -8.60 -11.50 -13.66
N LEU A 159 -8.25 -12.50 -14.53
CA LEU A 159 -7.20 -13.47 -14.24
C LEU A 159 -5.82 -12.80 -14.09
N GLY A 160 -5.51 -11.82 -14.93
CA GLY A 160 -4.29 -11.03 -14.84
C GLY A 160 -4.20 -10.27 -13.51
N ASN A 161 -5.29 -9.66 -13.06
CA ASN A 161 -5.34 -8.96 -11.78
C ASN A 161 -5.21 -9.92 -10.59
N ILE A 162 -5.82 -11.11 -10.63
CA ILE A 162 -5.66 -12.14 -9.60
C ILE A 162 -4.19 -12.57 -9.50
N GLY A 163 -3.55 -12.87 -10.64
CA GLY A 163 -2.13 -13.24 -10.67
C GLY A 163 -1.21 -12.13 -10.14
N LEU A 164 -1.47 -10.88 -10.54
CA LEU A 164 -0.71 -9.74 -10.04
C LEU A 164 -0.92 -9.50 -8.55
N SER A 165 -2.16 -9.62 -8.06
CA SER A 165 -2.47 -9.53 -6.63
C SER A 165 -1.74 -10.61 -5.83
N PHE A 166 -1.73 -11.86 -6.32
CA PHE A 166 -1.01 -12.95 -5.66
C PHE A 166 0.51 -12.71 -5.64
N ALA A 167 1.10 -12.29 -6.76
CA ALA A 167 2.52 -11.94 -6.83
C ALA A 167 2.88 -10.78 -5.87
N ALA A 168 1.99 -9.78 -5.75
CA ALA A 168 2.15 -8.70 -4.80
C ALA A 168 2.08 -9.18 -3.35
N LYS A 169 1.12 -10.05 -2.98
CA LYS A 169 1.02 -10.66 -1.65
C LYS A 169 2.31 -11.38 -1.27
N LEU A 170 2.82 -12.24 -2.15
CA LEU A 170 4.08 -12.95 -1.95
C LEU A 170 5.27 -12.00 -1.80
N SER A 171 5.37 -10.98 -2.63
CA SER A 171 6.53 -10.08 -2.67
C SER A 171 6.52 -9.01 -1.58
N THR A 172 5.36 -8.64 -1.04
CA THR A 172 5.19 -7.57 -0.05
C THR A 172 4.87 -8.05 1.36
N GLY A 173 4.30 -9.27 1.50
CA GLY A 173 3.82 -9.82 2.77
C GLY A 173 2.43 -9.32 3.21
N TYR A 174 1.77 -8.47 2.41
CA TYR A 174 0.43 -7.98 2.73
C TYR A 174 -0.64 -8.86 2.10
N TRP A 175 -1.03 -9.92 2.79
CA TRP A 175 -2.04 -10.88 2.32
C TRP A 175 -3.46 -10.32 2.35
N ASN A 176 -3.68 -9.28 3.13
CA ASN A 176 -4.95 -8.55 3.25
C ASN A 176 -5.18 -7.50 2.14
N ILE A 177 -4.21 -7.22 1.26
CA ILE A 177 -4.32 -6.25 0.19
C ILE A 177 -4.67 -6.95 -1.13
N PHE A 178 -5.72 -6.45 -1.82
CA PHE A 178 -6.18 -7.06 -3.06
C PHE A 178 -5.85 -6.25 -4.32
N ASP A 179 -5.88 -4.90 -4.26
CA ASP A 179 -5.59 -4.00 -5.39
C ASP A 179 -4.22 -3.30 -5.21
N PRO A 180 -3.07 -4.00 -5.49
CA PRO A 180 -1.75 -3.45 -5.20
C PRO A 180 -1.37 -2.24 -6.07
N THR A 181 -2.07 -2.01 -7.18
CA THR A 181 -1.73 -0.97 -8.17
C THR A 181 -2.61 0.27 -8.09
N ASN A 182 -3.58 0.32 -7.18
CA ASN A 182 -4.40 1.52 -7.03
C ASN A 182 -3.54 2.68 -6.49
N GLY A 183 -3.57 3.82 -7.19
CA GLY A 183 -2.82 5.01 -6.83
C GLY A 183 -3.47 5.90 -5.78
N PHE A 184 -4.75 5.70 -5.44
CA PHE A 184 -5.46 6.48 -4.43
C PHE A 184 -5.12 5.96 -3.04
N THR A 185 -4.21 6.62 -2.36
CA THR A 185 -3.58 6.11 -1.13
C THR A 185 -3.35 7.23 -0.13
N ALA A 186 -3.30 6.88 1.17
CA ALA A 186 -2.86 7.81 2.20
C ALA A 186 -1.82 7.17 3.12
N ILE A 187 -0.91 7.98 3.66
CA ILE A 187 0.20 7.56 4.51
C ILE A 187 0.42 8.55 5.65
N HIS A 188 0.77 8.06 6.84
CA HIS A 188 1.23 8.92 7.92
C HIS A 188 2.60 9.54 7.60
N ALA A 189 2.77 10.84 7.86
CA ALA A 189 3.99 11.58 7.50
C ALA A 189 5.26 10.98 8.10
N ASP A 190 5.23 10.54 9.38
CA ASP A 190 6.40 9.93 10.03
C ASP A 190 6.86 8.64 9.35
N VAL A 191 5.93 7.87 8.78
CA VAL A 191 6.26 6.65 8.02
C VAL A 191 6.77 7.02 6.63
N ALA A 192 6.14 8.00 5.97
CA ALA A 192 6.57 8.51 4.68
C ALA A 192 8.01 9.06 4.75
N GLU A 193 8.37 9.79 5.81
CA GLU A 193 9.70 10.35 6.00
C GLU A 193 10.79 9.26 6.00
N ILE A 194 10.56 8.12 6.65
CA ILE A 194 11.49 6.98 6.61
C ILE A 194 11.62 6.43 5.19
N LEU A 195 10.51 6.41 4.45
CA LEU A 195 10.47 5.88 3.08
C LEU A 195 11.19 6.78 2.08
N LEU A 196 11.27 8.11 2.31
CA LEU A 196 12.02 9.04 1.45
C LEU A 196 13.50 8.68 1.33
N SER A 197 14.10 8.03 2.33
CA SER A 197 15.49 7.56 2.31
C SER A 197 15.68 6.19 1.64
N ARG A 198 14.60 5.52 1.19
CA ARG A 198 14.65 4.17 0.62
C ARG A 198 14.74 4.20 -0.92
N PRO A 199 15.39 3.21 -1.54
CA PRO A 199 15.50 3.11 -3.00
C PRO A 199 14.20 2.55 -3.62
N ILE A 200 13.11 3.31 -3.54
CA ILE A 200 11.79 2.93 -4.04
C ILE A 200 11.74 3.16 -5.56
N ALA A 201 11.07 2.26 -6.28
CA ALA A 201 10.85 2.37 -7.71
C ALA A 201 10.07 3.65 -8.06
N ARG A 202 10.52 4.41 -9.07
CA ARG A 202 9.96 5.74 -9.38
C ARG A 202 8.87 5.74 -10.45
N ARG A 203 8.69 4.62 -11.20
CA ARG A 203 7.74 4.49 -12.31
C ARG A 203 6.64 3.49 -11.98
N TYR A 204 6.01 2.86 -12.95
CA TYR A 204 4.83 1.97 -12.86
C TYR A 204 4.86 0.88 -11.76
N PHE A 205 6.02 0.52 -11.23
CA PHE A 205 6.14 -0.44 -10.13
C PHE A 205 6.12 0.23 -8.75
N PHE A 206 5.92 1.54 -8.70
CA PHE A 206 6.01 2.35 -7.49
C PHE A 206 5.11 1.85 -6.35
N GLU A 207 3.81 1.69 -6.62
CA GLU A 207 2.82 1.32 -5.60
C GLU A 207 3.16 -0.03 -4.96
N THR A 208 3.55 -1.02 -5.77
CA THR A 208 3.93 -2.34 -5.26
C THR A 208 5.26 -2.29 -4.49
N ASP A 209 6.23 -1.53 -4.97
CA ASP A 209 7.53 -1.39 -4.31
C ASP A 209 7.43 -0.61 -2.99
N LEU A 210 6.54 0.39 -2.95
CA LEU A 210 6.18 1.11 -1.73
C LEU A 210 5.59 0.14 -0.69
N LEU A 211 4.65 -0.74 -1.09
CA LEU A 211 4.13 -1.79 -0.22
C LEU A 211 5.22 -2.73 0.29
N TYR A 212 6.17 -3.13 -0.56
CA TYR A 212 7.32 -3.94 -0.13
C TYR A 212 8.12 -3.21 0.97
N HIS A 213 8.44 -1.94 0.78
CA HIS A 213 9.18 -1.16 1.78
C HIS A 213 8.37 -0.93 3.07
N LEU A 214 7.05 -0.73 2.97
CA LEU A 214 6.16 -0.70 4.14
C LEU A 214 6.18 -2.03 4.90
N GLY A 215 6.20 -3.18 4.19
CA GLY A 215 6.34 -4.52 4.78
C GLY A 215 7.65 -4.67 5.55
N THR A 216 8.77 -4.18 5.02
CA THR A 216 10.06 -4.21 5.72
C THR A 216 10.07 -3.38 7.02
N LEU A 217 9.21 -2.36 7.11
CA LEU A 217 9.00 -1.56 8.32
C LEU A 217 7.96 -2.21 9.27
N ARG A 218 7.24 -3.25 8.84
CA ARG A 218 6.10 -3.82 9.56
C ARG A 218 4.97 -2.81 9.78
N ALA A 219 4.80 -1.87 8.85
CA ALA A 219 3.72 -0.88 8.88
C ALA A 219 2.36 -1.55 8.65
N VAL A 220 1.31 -1.06 9.29
CA VAL A 220 -0.06 -1.55 9.07
C VAL A 220 -0.64 -0.92 7.82
N VAL A 221 -1.04 -1.77 6.87
CA VAL A 221 -1.69 -1.37 5.60
C VAL A 221 -3.13 -1.87 5.58
N ARG A 222 -4.07 -0.99 5.19
CA ARG A 222 -5.49 -1.34 5.03
C ARG A 222 -6.02 -1.00 3.64
N ASP A 223 -6.80 -1.92 3.07
CA ASP A 223 -7.64 -1.67 1.91
C ASP A 223 -8.90 -0.92 2.32
N ILE A 224 -9.24 0.12 1.56
CA ILE A 224 -10.47 0.91 1.73
C ILE A 224 -11.37 0.62 0.53
N PRO A 225 -12.55 0.00 0.74
CA PRO A 225 -13.50 -0.24 -0.32
C PRO A 225 -13.92 1.05 -1.03
N MET A 226 -13.82 1.05 -2.36
CA MET A 226 -14.32 2.18 -3.16
C MET A 226 -14.78 1.72 -4.53
N PRO A 227 -15.83 2.35 -5.10
CA PRO A 227 -16.25 2.04 -6.45
C PRO A 227 -15.18 2.45 -7.46
N ALA A 228 -14.98 1.62 -8.49
CA ALA A 228 -14.14 2.00 -9.62
C ALA A 228 -14.90 2.98 -10.51
N ARG A 229 -14.33 4.14 -10.78
CA ARG A 229 -14.77 4.99 -11.88
C ARG A 229 -13.92 4.65 -13.11
N TYR A 230 -14.54 4.03 -14.10
CA TYR A 230 -13.92 3.83 -15.40
C TYR A 230 -14.32 5.03 -16.27
N ALA A 231 -13.40 5.97 -16.47
CA ALA A 231 -13.50 6.91 -17.56
C ALA A 231 -12.98 6.22 -18.85
N ASP A 232 -13.36 6.72 -20.01
CA ASP A 232 -13.09 6.14 -21.34
C ASP A 232 -11.60 6.09 -21.74
N GLU A 233 -10.67 6.22 -20.79
CA GLU A 233 -9.25 6.21 -21.09
C GLU A 233 -8.69 4.81 -21.33
N ILE A 234 -8.06 4.66 -22.50
CA ILE A 234 -7.31 3.47 -22.89
C ILE A 234 -6.03 3.43 -22.04
N SER A 235 -5.89 2.40 -21.21
CA SER A 235 -4.65 2.15 -20.47
C SER A 235 -3.44 2.13 -21.41
N ASN A 236 -2.52 3.06 -21.23
CA ASN A 236 -1.27 3.14 -22.00
C ASN A 236 -0.27 2.03 -21.65
N LEU A 237 -0.63 1.09 -20.77
CA LEU A 237 0.25 0.01 -20.34
C LEU A 237 0.33 -1.06 -21.42
N LYS A 238 1.47 -1.18 -22.09
CA LYS A 238 1.76 -2.27 -23.04
C LYS A 238 2.00 -3.55 -22.23
N ILE A 239 0.94 -4.34 -22.01
CA ILE A 239 0.93 -5.53 -21.15
C ILE A 239 2.10 -6.47 -21.47
N GLY A 240 2.35 -6.80 -22.75
CA GLY A 240 3.37 -7.77 -23.14
C GLY A 240 4.81 -7.39 -22.77
N SER A 241 5.19 -6.11 -22.86
CA SER A 241 6.54 -5.64 -22.51
C SER A 241 6.72 -5.39 -21.00
N THR A 242 5.64 -5.35 -20.23
CA THR A 242 5.67 -5.00 -18.81
C THR A 242 5.67 -6.23 -17.89
N ILE A 243 5.11 -7.36 -18.33
CA ILE A 243 4.97 -8.58 -17.50
C ILE A 243 6.32 -9.09 -17.02
N LEU A 244 7.30 -9.29 -17.92
CA LEU A 244 8.59 -9.90 -17.55
C LEU A 244 9.43 -9.01 -16.60
N PRO A 245 9.57 -7.69 -16.83
CA PRO A 245 10.20 -6.79 -15.87
C PRO A 245 9.47 -6.75 -14.52
N PHE A 246 8.13 -6.81 -14.48
CA PHE A 246 7.37 -6.83 -13.23
C PHE A 246 7.59 -8.14 -12.48
N ALA A 247 7.52 -9.28 -13.16
CA ALA A 247 7.79 -10.59 -12.56
C ALA A 247 9.20 -10.64 -11.93
N GLY A 248 10.21 -10.13 -12.62
CA GLY A 248 11.57 -10.03 -12.10
C GLY A 248 11.69 -9.15 -10.85
N ARG A 249 10.95 -8.03 -10.80
CA ARG A 249 10.90 -7.15 -9.61
C ARG A 249 10.17 -7.80 -8.46
N HIS A 250 9.05 -8.46 -8.70
CA HIS A 250 8.32 -9.26 -7.69
C HIS A 250 9.20 -10.36 -7.11
N LEU A 251 9.88 -11.13 -7.97
CA LEU A 251 10.79 -12.20 -7.54
C LEU A 251 11.95 -11.66 -6.68
N ARG A 252 12.55 -10.55 -7.09
CA ARG A 252 13.60 -9.88 -6.31
C ARG A 252 13.11 -9.42 -4.94
N ASN A 253 11.95 -8.76 -4.88
CA ASN A 253 11.36 -8.28 -3.64
C ASN A 253 10.97 -9.45 -2.73
N TRP A 254 10.39 -10.51 -3.31
CA TRP A 254 10.10 -11.75 -2.60
C TRP A 254 11.36 -12.38 -1.99
N ALA A 255 12.41 -12.57 -2.78
CA ALA A 255 13.66 -13.15 -2.29
C ALA A 255 14.31 -12.31 -1.18
N ARG A 256 14.35 -10.98 -1.35
CA ARG A 256 14.86 -10.06 -0.32
C ARG A 256 14.03 -10.12 0.96
N ARG A 257 12.68 -10.17 0.82
CA ARG A 257 11.78 -10.30 1.96
C ARG A 257 11.97 -11.62 2.67
N MET A 258 12.03 -12.75 1.94
CA MET A 258 12.27 -14.06 2.52
C MET A 258 13.56 -14.08 3.34
N ILE A 259 14.67 -13.59 2.76
CA ILE A 259 15.94 -13.50 3.48
C ILE A 259 15.83 -12.54 4.68
N GLY A 260 15.26 -11.35 4.48
CA GLY A 260 15.16 -10.32 5.51
C GLY A 260 14.29 -10.74 6.69
N ASP A 261 13.08 -11.22 6.41
CA ASP A 261 12.08 -11.48 7.45
C ASP A 261 12.27 -12.82 8.15
N TYR A 262 12.77 -13.86 7.41
CA TYR A 262 12.85 -15.23 7.95
C TYR A 262 14.25 -15.64 8.40
N PHE A 263 15.32 -14.97 7.96
CA PHE A 263 16.70 -15.36 8.31
C PHE A 263 17.47 -14.25 9.05
N VAL A 264 17.20 -12.98 8.73
CA VAL A 264 17.98 -11.89 9.32
C VAL A 264 17.28 -11.25 10.51
N ARG A 265 15.96 -10.98 10.38
CA ARG A 265 15.19 -10.31 11.43
C ARG A 265 14.78 -11.27 12.54
N ASP A 266 14.28 -12.43 12.17
CA ASP A 266 13.71 -13.39 13.12
C ASP A 266 13.87 -14.82 12.57
N PHE A 267 14.62 -15.64 13.31
CA PHE A 267 14.77 -17.05 13.00
C PHE A 267 13.70 -17.84 13.75
N ASN A 268 12.59 -18.12 13.07
CA ASN A 268 11.39 -18.73 13.66
C ASN A 268 11.01 -20.06 13.02
N ILE A 269 9.87 -20.62 13.41
CA ILE A 269 9.40 -21.91 12.90
C ILE A 269 9.23 -21.92 11.38
N ALA A 270 8.76 -20.81 10.77
CA ALA A 270 8.61 -20.73 9.32
C ALA A 270 9.96 -20.78 8.60
N THR A 271 11.05 -20.32 9.22
CA THR A 271 12.41 -20.50 8.69
C THR A 271 12.77 -21.97 8.55
N LEU A 272 12.47 -22.78 9.59
CA LEU A 272 12.69 -24.21 9.55
C LEU A 272 11.78 -24.89 8.52
N GLU A 273 10.52 -24.49 8.43
CA GLU A 273 9.56 -24.99 7.45
C GLU A 273 10.02 -24.73 6.01
N VAL A 274 10.54 -23.52 5.72
CA VAL A 274 11.10 -23.18 4.39
C VAL A 274 12.35 -24.02 4.10
N LEU A 275 13.28 -24.15 5.04
CA LEU A 275 14.52 -24.89 4.84
C LEU A 275 14.26 -26.41 4.66
N VAL A 276 13.56 -27.01 5.63
CA VAL A 276 13.30 -28.45 5.62
C VAL A 276 12.33 -28.81 4.50
N GLY A 277 11.29 -27.98 4.31
CA GLY A 277 10.30 -28.16 3.24
C GLY A 277 10.93 -28.03 1.85
N GLY A 278 11.75 -27.02 1.64
CA GLY A 278 12.48 -26.81 0.39
C GLY A 278 13.47 -27.94 0.10
N ALA A 279 14.26 -28.36 1.09
CA ALA A 279 15.19 -29.49 0.96
C ALA A 279 14.47 -30.82 0.68
N SER A 280 13.38 -31.08 1.38
CA SER A 280 12.57 -32.32 1.18
C SER A 280 11.95 -32.34 -0.22
N LEU A 281 11.38 -31.22 -0.67
CA LEU A 281 10.80 -31.09 -2.01
C LEU A 281 11.86 -31.27 -3.10
N ALA A 282 13.01 -30.62 -2.96
CA ALA A 282 14.11 -30.73 -3.91
C ALA A 282 14.66 -32.19 -3.95
N PHE A 283 14.84 -32.84 -2.80
CA PHE A 283 15.28 -34.22 -2.73
C PHE A 283 14.27 -35.18 -3.42
N GLY A 284 12.98 -35.04 -3.12
CA GLY A 284 11.95 -35.91 -3.69
C GLY A 284 11.83 -35.73 -5.22
N ILE A 285 11.91 -34.51 -5.73
CA ILE A 285 11.92 -34.21 -7.17
C ILE A 285 13.20 -34.80 -7.81
N ALA A 286 14.37 -34.55 -7.24
CA ALA A 286 15.64 -35.07 -7.75
C ALA A 286 15.65 -36.60 -7.80
N HIS A 287 15.15 -37.25 -6.74
CA HIS A 287 15.03 -38.73 -6.68
C HIS A 287 14.07 -39.28 -7.76
N ALA A 288 12.91 -38.62 -7.97
CA ALA A 288 11.97 -38.96 -9.02
C ALA A 288 12.61 -38.84 -10.42
N LEU A 289 13.27 -37.72 -10.70
CA LEU A 289 13.93 -37.47 -11.98
C LEU A 289 15.08 -38.44 -12.23
N ALA A 290 15.93 -38.71 -11.24
CA ALA A 290 17.02 -39.68 -11.34
C ALA A 290 16.49 -41.07 -11.69
N TRP A 291 15.40 -41.51 -11.04
CA TRP A 291 14.77 -42.77 -11.37
C TRP A 291 14.20 -42.83 -12.80
N ILE A 292 13.48 -41.75 -13.23
CA ILE A 292 12.92 -41.70 -14.56
C ILE A 292 14.03 -41.76 -15.65
N SER A 293 15.19 -41.14 -15.40
CA SER A 293 16.30 -41.07 -16.36
C SER A 293 17.02 -42.41 -16.53
N VAL A 294 16.99 -43.31 -15.52
CA VAL A 294 17.70 -44.60 -15.52
C VAL A 294 16.76 -45.75 -15.89
N ARG A 295 15.45 -45.49 -15.98
CA ARG A 295 14.42 -46.53 -16.22
C ARG A 295 14.52 -47.15 -17.60
N LEU A 296 14.60 -48.46 -17.67
CA LEU A 296 14.47 -49.23 -18.90
C LEU A 296 12.99 -49.42 -19.30
N PRO A 297 12.65 -49.46 -20.60
CA PRO A 297 11.30 -49.76 -21.05
C PRO A 297 10.77 -51.08 -20.45
N GLY A 298 9.56 -51.02 -19.84
CA GLY A 298 8.92 -52.20 -19.25
C GLY A 298 9.25 -52.49 -17.77
N GLN A 299 10.17 -51.75 -17.14
CA GLN A 299 10.41 -51.87 -15.71
C GLN A 299 9.34 -51.18 -14.87
N ALA A 300 8.68 -51.89 -13.97
CA ALA A 300 7.77 -51.31 -12.98
C ALA A 300 8.58 -50.73 -11.80
N ALA A 301 8.12 -49.58 -11.27
CA ALA A 301 8.69 -48.99 -10.07
C ALA A 301 8.37 -49.85 -8.86
N SER A 302 9.34 -50.11 -7.98
CA SER A 302 9.06 -50.72 -6.69
C SER A 302 8.31 -49.71 -5.78
N ALA A 303 7.50 -50.21 -4.85
CA ALA A 303 6.82 -49.37 -3.86
C ALA A 303 7.81 -48.49 -3.07
N GLY A 304 9.00 -48.98 -2.76
CA GLY A 304 10.05 -48.21 -2.08
C GLY A 304 10.56 -47.05 -2.91
N MET A 305 10.73 -47.23 -4.22
CA MET A 305 11.17 -46.15 -5.12
C MET A 305 10.11 -45.05 -5.26
N VAL A 306 8.83 -45.45 -5.39
CA VAL A 306 7.73 -44.46 -5.45
C VAL A 306 7.61 -43.69 -4.14
N MET A 307 7.65 -44.39 -2.99
CA MET A 307 7.58 -43.77 -1.67
C MET A 307 8.81 -42.88 -1.37
N GLY A 308 10.00 -43.30 -1.84
CA GLY A 308 11.23 -42.51 -1.70
C GLY A 308 11.17 -41.15 -2.42
N ALA A 309 10.36 -41.02 -3.47
CA ALA A 309 10.08 -39.76 -4.12
C ALA A 309 8.84 -39.05 -3.52
N ALA A 310 7.73 -39.76 -3.40
CA ALA A 310 6.44 -39.19 -3.05
C ALA A 310 6.40 -38.61 -1.63
N LEU A 311 6.96 -39.35 -0.64
CA LEU A 311 6.92 -38.92 0.76
C LEU A 311 7.67 -37.60 1.00
N PRO A 312 8.92 -37.40 0.53
CA PRO A 312 9.60 -36.12 0.66
C PRO A 312 8.89 -34.98 -0.10
N ILE A 313 8.27 -35.23 -1.26
CA ILE A 313 7.48 -34.24 -1.98
C ILE A 313 6.27 -33.82 -1.14
N ILE A 314 5.51 -34.75 -0.59
CA ILE A 314 4.32 -34.47 0.22
C ILE A 314 4.71 -33.66 1.47
N ILE A 315 5.73 -34.11 2.20
CA ILE A 315 6.23 -33.41 3.40
C ILE A 315 6.74 -32.02 3.02
N GLY A 316 7.50 -31.95 1.94
CA GLY A 316 8.05 -30.66 1.46
C GLY A 316 6.96 -29.66 1.12
N VAL A 317 5.94 -30.07 0.37
CA VAL A 317 4.78 -29.23 0.05
C VAL A 317 4.02 -28.83 1.31
N GLN A 318 3.80 -29.77 2.25
CA GLN A 318 3.10 -29.50 3.51
C GLN A 318 3.81 -28.43 4.33
N LEU A 319 5.12 -28.53 4.49
CA LEU A 319 5.92 -27.57 5.25
C LEU A 319 5.93 -26.20 4.56
N LEU A 320 6.06 -26.14 3.24
CA LEU A 320 6.01 -24.87 2.50
C LEU A 320 4.62 -24.21 2.59
N LEU A 321 3.53 -24.99 2.59
CA LEU A 321 2.20 -24.44 2.82
C LEU A 321 2.03 -23.91 4.24
N GLN A 322 2.65 -24.54 5.25
CA GLN A 322 2.65 -24.02 6.62
C GLN A 322 3.43 -22.72 6.73
N ALA A 323 4.59 -22.59 6.07
CA ALA A 323 5.33 -21.32 6.02
C ALA A 323 4.51 -20.20 5.39
N ILE A 324 3.74 -20.48 4.32
CA ILE A 324 2.81 -19.51 3.74
C ILE A 324 1.69 -19.16 4.73
N ASN A 325 1.14 -20.12 5.43
CA ASN A 325 0.11 -19.89 6.45
C ASN A 325 0.64 -19.00 7.59
N TYR A 326 1.89 -19.24 8.03
CA TYR A 326 2.58 -18.37 8.98
C TYR A 326 2.63 -16.93 8.46
N ASP A 327 3.04 -16.73 7.20
CA ASP A 327 3.13 -15.41 6.57
C ASP A 327 1.78 -14.69 6.52
N VAL A 328 0.70 -15.40 6.18
CA VAL A 328 -0.67 -14.88 6.16
C VAL A 328 -1.12 -14.40 7.53
N THR A 329 -0.85 -15.18 8.58
CA THR A 329 -1.31 -14.90 9.94
C THR A 329 -0.46 -13.85 10.67
N HIS A 330 0.77 -13.57 10.19
CA HIS A 330 1.69 -12.63 10.81
C HIS A 330 1.77 -11.27 10.09
N THR A 331 0.74 -10.94 9.29
CA THR A 331 0.58 -9.59 8.75
C THR A 331 0.53 -8.56 9.88
N PRO A 332 1.22 -7.40 9.77
CA PRO A 332 1.27 -6.39 10.83
C PRO A 332 -0.12 -5.89 11.24
N THR A 333 -0.36 -5.81 12.55
CA THR A 333 -1.65 -5.39 13.14
C THR A 333 -1.55 -4.14 14.01
N GLN A 334 -0.33 -3.77 14.44
CA GLN A 334 -0.08 -2.60 15.27
C GLN A 334 0.63 -1.52 14.46
N PRO A 335 0.02 -0.33 14.26
CA PRO A 335 0.64 0.78 13.55
C PRO A 335 1.91 1.27 14.25
N ILE A 336 2.91 1.64 13.44
CA ILE A 336 4.21 2.08 13.94
C ILE A 336 4.28 3.60 14.16
N HIS A 337 3.45 4.40 13.47
CA HIS A 337 3.53 5.87 13.54
C HIS A 337 3.29 6.44 14.95
N PRO A 338 2.41 5.88 15.83
CA PRO A 338 2.27 6.40 17.18
C PRO A 338 3.56 6.27 18.00
N TYR A 339 4.28 5.15 17.80
CA TYR A 339 5.60 4.93 18.42
C TYR A 339 6.65 5.91 17.87
N LEU A 340 6.73 6.05 16.54
CA LEU A 340 7.66 6.97 15.89
C LEU A 340 7.46 8.41 16.37
N ARG A 341 6.21 8.85 16.50
CA ARG A 341 5.87 10.18 17.03
C ARG A 341 6.37 10.38 18.45
N THR A 342 6.17 9.39 19.32
CA THR A 342 6.65 9.44 20.71
C THR A 342 8.18 9.55 20.76
N VAL A 343 8.89 8.74 19.99
CA VAL A 343 10.37 8.79 19.91
C VAL A 343 10.86 10.16 19.44
N LYS A 344 10.25 10.73 18.40
CA LYS A 344 10.58 12.08 17.92
C LYS A 344 10.35 13.16 18.97
N GLN A 345 9.25 13.09 19.71
CA GLN A 345 8.95 14.03 20.79
C GLN A 345 9.96 13.95 21.93
N MET A 346 10.36 12.75 22.33
CA MET A 346 11.39 12.54 23.36
C MET A 346 12.74 13.12 22.90
N ALA A 347 13.18 12.82 21.69
CA ALA A 347 14.41 13.34 21.13
C ALA A 347 14.44 14.87 21.02
N ALA A 348 13.30 15.48 20.65
CA ALA A 348 13.16 16.94 20.60
C ALA A 348 13.25 17.56 22.02
N THR A 349 12.62 16.93 23.03
CA THR A 349 12.69 17.38 24.42
C THR A 349 14.10 17.32 24.99
N ASP A 350 14.83 16.23 24.72
CA ASP A 350 16.22 16.07 25.17
C ASP A 350 17.15 17.08 24.50
N LYS A 351 16.95 17.37 23.22
CA LYS A 351 17.70 18.42 22.52
C LYS A 351 17.45 19.81 23.13
N LEU A 352 16.20 20.13 23.47
CA LEU A 352 15.86 21.40 24.12
C LEU A 352 16.50 21.49 25.50
N ARG A 353 16.49 20.42 26.31
CA ARG A 353 17.17 20.37 27.61
C ARG A 353 18.68 20.56 27.47
N ALA A 354 19.31 19.92 26.50
CA ALA A 354 20.74 20.08 26.23
C ALA A 354 21.10 21.51 25.82
N LEU A 355 20.27 22.18 25.01
CA LEU A 355 20.45 23.57 24.62
C LEU A 355 20.27 24.54 25.81
N SER A 356 19.31 24.28 26.71
CA SER A 356 19.08 25.11 27.91
C SER A 356 20.15 24.92 29.01
N ALA A 357 20.83 23.77 28.98
CA ALA A 357 21.93 23.47 29.95
C ALA A 357 23.32 23.95 29.44
N ALA A 358 23.44 24.41 28.20
CA ALA A 358 24.66 24.97 27.67
C ALA A 358 24.96 26.32 28.36
N PRO A 359 26.15 26.52 28.98
CA PRO A 359 26.49 27.80 29.61
C PRO A 359 26.55 28.91 28.57
N ASP A 360 25.96 30.05 28.97
CA ASP A 360 25.96 31.30 28.15
C ASP A 360 27.42 31.70 27.93
N ARG A 361 27.98 31.38 26.76
CA ARG A 361 29.33 31.86 26.33
C ARG A 361 29.15 33.30 25.84
N ARG A 362 28.94 34.19 26.77
CA ARG A 362 29.16 35.64 26.60
C ARG A 362 30.40 35.97 27.42
N ASP A 363 31.58 35.88 26.78
CA ASP A 363 32.79 36.58 27.15
C ASP A 363 33.35 37.25 25.90
#